data_12f470a6f450ada42802389fc5faf662
#
_entry.id   12f470a6f450ada42802389fc5faf662
#
_cell.length_a   1.000
_cell.length_b   1.000
_cell.length_c   1.000
_cell.angle_alpha   90.00
_cell.angle_beta   90.00
_cell.angle_gamma   90.00
#
_symmetry.space_group_name_H-M   'P 1'
#
loop_
_entity.id
_entity.type
_entity.pdbx_description
1 polymer ?
#
loop_
_entity_poly.entity_id
_entity_poly.type
_entity_poly.pdbx_seq_one_letter_code
_entity_poly.pdbx_strand_id
1 'polypeptide(L)'
;MKIFVGYDTREDIAYQVCEYSVIKHSDNVEVIPLNQDRLRQDKWYWRELDKLASTEFTFTRFLIPALTNYKGWALFCDSDVVFLNDVKELFDQADDKYAVMCVQHDYTPKPGIKMDGQKQTIYPRKNWSSVVLWNCGHPSNEKITVDLVNNPNYDGKYFHRFSWLQDNEIGKLSHEWNWLVGWYKAPEDGEPKALHYTEGGPWFKNYRHCEYG
;
A
#
# COMPACT_ATOMS: atom_id res chain seq x y z
N MET A 1 16.37 4.84 -2.65
CA MET A 1 14.93 4.68 -2.97
C MET A 1 14.13 4.99 -1.70
N LYS A 2 12.97 5.69 -1.81
CA LYS A 2 12.08 5.95 -0.67
C LYS A 2 10.92 4.97 -0.67
N ILE A 3 10.74 4.30 0.47
CA ILE A 3 9.66 3.32 0.66
C ILE A 3 8.85 3.76 1.87
N PHE A 4 7.61 4.15 1.61
CA PHE A 4 6.64 4.51 2.65
C PHE A 4 5.84 3.28 3.02
N VAL A 5 5.84 2.92 4.29
CA VAL A 5 5.11 1.76 4.81
C VAL A 5 3.95 2.25 5.67
N GLY A 6 2.77 1.69 5.45
CA GLY A 6 1.63 1.92 6.32
C GLY A 6 2.00 1.59 7.77
N TYR A 7 1.58 2.43 8.73
CA TYR A 7 1.84 2.17 10.14
C TYR A 7 0.54 2.25 10.92
N ASP A 8 0.24 1.19 11.65
CA ASP A 8 -0.89 1.10 12.56
C ASP A 8 -0.37 0.73 13.95
N THR A 9 -0.70 1.53 14.95
CA THR A 9 -0.24 1.32 16.33
C THR A 9 -0.69 -0.01 16.92
N ARG A 10 -1.77 -0.59 16.39
CA ARG A 10 -2.29 -1.90 16.79
C ARG A 10 -1.50 -3.07 16.20
N GLU A 11 -0.73 -2.81 15.14
CA GLU A 11 -0.04 -3.82 14.32
C GLU A 11 1.45 -3.49 14.11
N ASP A 12 2.10 -2.89 15.11
CA ASP A 12 3.52 -2.49 15.06
C ASP A 12 4.44 -3.62 14.59
N ILE A 13 4.17 -4.86 15.00
CA ILE A 13 4.95 -6.03 14.60
C ILE A 13 4.90 -6.27 13.08
N ALA A 14 3.77 -6.00 12.42
CA ALA A 14 3.65 -6.13 10.97
C ALA A 14 4.58 -5.13 10.27
N TYR A 15 4.59 -3.87 10.72
CA TYR A 15 5.52 -2.85 10.21
C TYR A 15 6.98 -3.29 10.38
N GLN A 16 7.38 -3.78 11.56
CA GLN A 16 8.76 -4.23 11.81
C GLN A 16 9.19 -5.36 10.88
N VAL A 17 8.29 -6.31 10.61
CA VAL A 17 8.55 -7.42 9.68
C VAL A 17 8.70 -6.90 8.24
N CYS A 18 7.80 -5.99 7.81
CA CYS A 18 7.89 -5.35 6.50
C CYS A 18 9.20 -4.58 6.34
N GLU A 19 9.53 -3.68 7.26
CA GLU A 19 10.77 -2.90 7.26
C GLU A 19 12.01 -3.80 7.21
N TYR A 20 12.06 -4.83 8.07
CA TYR A 20 13.15 -5.80 8.07
C TYR A 20 13.28 -6.51 6.71
N SER A 21 12.17 -6.92 6.10
CA SER A 21 12.19 -7.59 4.80
C SER A 21 12.75 -6.72 3.69
N VAL A 22 12.38 -5.43 3.67
CA VAL A 22 12.94 -4.46 2.72
C VAL A 22 14.44 -4.30 2.90
N ILE A 23 14.89 -4.03 4.13
CA ILE A 23 16.32 -3.80 4.44
C ILE A 23 17.17 -5.04 4.18
N LYS A 24 16.61 -6.24 4.41
CA LYS A 24 17.29 -7.51 4.18
C LYS A 24 17.58 -7.79 2.70
N HIS A 25 16.69 -7.37 1.81
CA HIS A 25 16.76 -7.72 0.39
C HIS A 25 17.19 -6.55 -0.51
N SER A 26 17.32 -5.34 0.02
CA SER A 26 17.55 -4.14 -0.79
C SER A 26 18.58 -3.21 -0.19
N ASP A 27 19.46 -2.68 -1.04
CA ASP A 27 20.45 -1.67 -0.68
C ASP A 27 19.95 -0.25 -0.99
N ASN A 28 20.52 0.76 -0.30
CA ASN A 28 20.26 2.18 -0.54
C ASN A 28 18.77 2.55 -0.46
N VAL A 29 18.06 1.98 0.50
CA VAL A 29 16.65 2.23 0.79
C VAL A 29 16.49 3.10 2.03
N GLU A 30 15.49 3.97 2.01
CA GLU A 30 14.98 4.73 3.15
C GLU A 30 13.56 4.26 3.41
N VAL A 31 13.33 3.54 4.51
CA VAL A 31 12.01 3.05 4.92
C VAL A 31 11.39 4.07 5.87
N ILE A 32 10.20 4.54 5.55
CA ILE A 32 9.52 5.65 6.24
C ILE A 32 8.14 5.19 6.70
N PRO A 33 7.91 5.07 8.03
CA PRO A 33 6.57 4.73 8.54
C PRO A 33 5.61 5.91 8.34
N LEU A 34 4.43 5.65 7.80
CA LEU A 34 3.34 6.61 7.74
C LEU A 34 2.59 6.63 9.09
N ASN A 35 3.31 6.98 10.15
CA ASN A 35 2.76 7.09 11.49
C ASN A 35 1.80 8.28 11.58
N GLN A 36 0.52 8.02 11.84
CA GLN A 36 -0.54 9.03 11.83
C GLN A 36 -0.33 10.12 12.89
N ASP A 37 0.13 9.76 14.09
CA ASP A 37 0.35 10.72 15.18
C ASP A 37 1.47 11.69 14.83
N ARG A 38 2.58 11.19 14.26
CA ARG A 38 3.67 12.04 13.79
C ARG A 38 3.22 12.95 12.65
N LEU A 39 2.47 12.43 11.68
CA LEU A 39 1.93 13.23 10.59
C LEU A 39 0.97 14.32 11.08
N ARG A 40 0.23 14.08 12.20
CA ARG A 40 -0.60 15.10 12.86
C ARG A 40 0.24 16.16 13.56
N GLN A 41 1.28 15.78 14.29
CA GLN A 41 2.20 16.71 14.95
C GLN A 41 2.90 17.64 13.94
N ASP A 42 3.31 17.08 12.80
CA ASP A 42 3.98 17.79 11.72
C ASP A 42 3.00 18.55 10.79
N LYS A 43 1.69 18.53 11.10
CA LYS A 43 0.62 19.20 10.34
C LYS A 43 0.45 18.74 8.88
N TRP A 44 0.82 17.49 8.61
CA TRP A 44 0.53 16.85 7.34
C TRP A 44 -0.85 16.20 7.33
N TYR A 45 -1.37 15.79 8.50
CA TYR A 45 -2.63 15.08 8.60
C TYR A 45 -3.48 15.61 9.77
N TRP A 46 -4.72 16.03 9.47
CA TRP A 46 -5.69 16.53 10.49
C TRP A 46 -7.11 16.03 10.26
N ARG A 47 -7.27 15.05 9.35
CA ARG A 47 -8.56 14.42 9.11
C ARG A 47 -9.06 13.76 10.39
N GLU A 48 -10.36 13.93 10.71
CA GLU A 48 -10.99 13.22 11.81
C GLU A 48 -10.97 11.71 11.59
N LEU A 49 -11.04 10.94 12.69
CA LEU A 49 -11.04 9.49 12.64
C LEU A 49 -12.29 9.01 11.86
N ASP A 50 -12.04 8.37 10.74
CA ASP A 50 -13.10 7.70 9.99
C ASP A 50 -13.35 6.32 10.63
N LYS A 51 -14.54 6.13 11.18
CA LYS A 51 -14.95 4.85 11.81
C LYS A 51 -15.00 3.68 10.82
N LEU A 52 -15.01 3.97 9.52
CA LEU A 52 -14.98 2.97 8.45
C LEU A 52 -13.55 2.68 7.96
N ALA A 53 -12.56 3.42 8.43
CA ALA A 53 -11.16 3.17 8.10
C ALA A 53 -10.69 1.89 8.80
N SER A 54 -10.22 0.93 8.02
CA SER A 54 -9.70 -0.35 8.55
C SER A 54 -8.35 -0.21 9.23
N THR A 55 -7.54 0.79 8.82
CA THR A 55 -6.19 1.05 9.35
C THR A 55 -5.97 2.54 9.56
N GLU A 56 -5.02 2.90 10.44
CA GLU A 56 -4.61 4.28 10.68
C GLU A 56 -4.01 4.94 9.42
N PHE A 57 -3.47 4.14 8.51
CA PHE A 57 -2.87 4.61 7.25
C PHE A 57 -3.82 4.56 6.04
N THR A 58 -5.11 4.34 6.26
CA THR A 58 -6.13 4.31 5.18
C THR A 58 -6.04 5.53 4.26
N PHE A 59 -5.87 6.73 4.81
CA PHE A 59 -5.78 7.96 4.02
C PHE A 59 -4.35 8.52 3.93
N THR A 60 -3.50 8.28 4.93
CA THR A 60 -2.15 8.87 4.96
C THR A 60 -1.26 8.37 3.81
N ARG A 61 -1.53 7.18 3.25
CA ARG A 61 -0.86 6.65 2.06
C ARG A 61 -0.95 7.57 0.83
N PHE A 62 -1.95 8.44 0.78
CA PHE A 62 -2.15 9.39 -0.32
C PHE A 62 -1.42 10.72 -0.11
N LEU A 63 -0.73 10.92 1.01
CA LEU A 63 0.14 12.07 1.24
C LEU A 63 1.51 11.95 0.55
N ILE A 64 1.88 10.81 0.01
CA ILE A 64 3.21 10.52 -0.53
C ILE A 64 3.67 11.53 -1.58
N PRO A 65 2.86 11.94 -2.57
CA PRO A 65 3.29 12.98 -3.51
C PRO A 65 3.68 14.28 -2.79
N ALA A 66 2.91 14.72 -1.80
CA ALA A 66 3.21 15.93 -1.01
C ALA A 66 4.44 15.74 -0.11
N LEU A 67 4.58 14.59 0.57
CA LEU A 67 5.72 14.26 1.43
C LEU A 67 7.05 14.18 0.67
N THR A 68 7.00 13.93 -0.64
CA THR A 68 8.17 13.95 -1.53
C THR A 68 8.36 15.29 -2.24
N ASN A 69 7.58 16.32 -1.87
CA ASN A 69 7.52 17.61 -2.57
C ASN A 69 7.21 17.45 -4.08
N TYR A 70 6.37 16.50 -4.43
CA TYR A 70 5.97 16.18 -5.81
C TYR A 70 7.17 15.91 -6.73
N LYS A 71 8.14 15.10 -6.26
CA LYS A 71 9.36 14.81 -7.03
C LYS A 71 9.73 13.34 -6.97
N GLY A 72 10.15 12.83 -8.14
CA GLY A 72 10.72 11.49 -8.30
C GLY A 72 9.71 10.38 -8.08
N TRP A 73 10.23 9.18 -7.88
CA TRP A 73 9.47 7.96 -7.63
C TRP A 73 9.58 7.52 -6.18
N ALA A 74 8.50 7.00 -5.62
CA ALA A 74 8.45 6.45 -4.28
C ALA A 74 7.53 5.21 -4.24
N LEU A 75 7.88 4.22 -3.42
CA LEU A 75 7.03 3.05 -3.19
C LEU A 75 6.18 3.28 -1.94
N PHE A 76 4.92 2.90 -2.00
CA PHE A 76 4.05 2.65 -0.85
C PHE A 76 3.75 1.16 -0.75
N CYS A 77 3.72 0.62 0.46
CA CYS A 77 3.11 -0.68 0.75
C CYS A 77 2.36 -0.68 2.09
N ASP A 78 1.37 -1.57 2.20
CA ASP A 78 0.71 -1.88 3.48
C ASP A 78 1.72 -2.55 4.42
N SER A 79 1.50 -2.47 5.73
CA SER A 79 2.40 -3.04 6.75
C SER A 79 2.47 -4.56 6.74
N ASP A 80 1.47 -5.22 6.19
CA ASP A 80 1.35 -6.67 6.09
C ASP A 80 1.96 -7.26 4.80
N VAL A 81 2.86 -6.49 4.16
CA VAL A 81 3.65 -6.92 2.99
C VAL A 81 5.05 -7.34 3.42
N VAL A 82 5.51 -8.50 2.93
CA VAL A 82 6.87 -9.02 3.15
C VAL A 82 7.59 -9.16 1.82
N PHE A 83 8.69 -8.41 1.63
CA PHE A 83 9.49 -8.46 0.42
C PHE A 83 10.45 -9.65 0.45
N LEU A 84 10.57 -10.36 -0.66
CA LEU A 84 11.45 -11.50 -0.86
C LEU A 84 12.59 -11.18 -1.83
N ASN A 85 12.43 -10.11 -2.62
CA ASN A 85 13.38 -9.65 -3.63
C ASN A 85 13.77 -8.18 -3.42
N ASP A 86 14.82 -7.75 -4.11
CA ASP A 86 15.26 -6.36 -4.11
C ASP A 86 14.17 -5.44 -4.72
N VAL A 87 13.70 -4.48 -3.94
CA VAL A 87 12.71 -3.49 -4.40
C VAL A 87 13.21 -2.65 -5.57
N LYS A 88 14.52 -2.62 -5.81
CA LYS A 88 15.08 -1.99 -6.99
C LYS A 88 14.49 -2.55 -8.29
N GLU A 89 14.23 -3.86 -8.35
CA GLU A 89 13.61 -4.48 -9.52
C GLU A 89 12.19 -3.93 -9.80
N LEU A 90 11.51 -3.45 -8.75
CA LEU A 90 10.20 -2.81 -8.89
C LEU A 90 10.36 -1.35 -9.36
N PHE A 91 11.33 -0.60 -8.80
CA PHE A 91 11.64 0.75 -9.27
C PHE A 91 12.15 0.77 -10.72
N ASP A 92 12.87 -0.26 -11.18
CA ASP A 92 13.35 -0.37 -12.56
C ASP A 92 12.20 -0.54 -13.59
N GLN A 93 10.98 -0.84 -13.14
CA GLN A 93 9.77 -0.89 -13.98
C GLN A 93 9.09 0.47 -14.14
N ALA A 94 9.59 1.51 -13.46
CA ALA A 94 8.99 2.86 -13.51
C ALA A 94 8.91 3.37 -14.95
N ASP A 95 7.73 3.85 -15.34
CA ASP A 95 7.48 4.44 -16.66
C ASP A 95 6.78 5.78 -16.47
N ASP A 96 7.46 6.86 -16.85
CA ASP A 96 7.05 8.25 -16.59
C ASP A 96 5.69 8.65 -17.20
N LYS A 97 5.16 7.83 -18.11
CA LYS A 97 3.82 8.05 -18.66
C LYS A 97 2.69 7.77 -17.63
N TYR A 98 3.00 7.06 -16.54
CA TYR A 98 2.02 6.73 -15.52
C TYR A 98 2.17 7.62 -14.29
N ALA A 99 1.05 8.00 -13.72
CA ALA A 99 0.98 8.71 -12.45
C ALA A 99 1.23 7.77 -11.27
N VAL A 100 0.72 6.56 -11.37
CA VAL A 100 0.95 5.46 -10.44
C VAL A 100 1.09 4.14 -11.20
N MET A 101 1.84 3.19 -10.63
CA MET A 101 1.85 1.82 -11.09
C MET A 101 1.50 0.90 -9.92
N CYS A 102 0.61 -0.06 -10.13
CA CYS A 102 0.18 -1.00 -9.10
C CYS A 102 -0.17 -2.36 -9.70
N VAL A 103 -0.28 -3.37 -8.84
CA VAL A 103 -0.84 -4.66 -9.26
C VAL A 103 -2.35 -4.50 -9.42
N GLN A 104 -2.82 -4.74 -10.63
CA GLN A 104 -4.24 -4.68 -10.97
C GLN A 104 -4.89 -6.04 -10.75
N HIS A 105 -5.16 -6.35 -9.47
CA HIS A 105 -5.78 -7.62 -9.11
C HIS A 105 -7.17 -7.76 -9.71
N ASP A 106 -7.42 -8.91 -10.35
CA ASP A 106 -8.77 -9.41 -10.63
C ASP A 106 -9.25 -10.23 -9.42
N TYR A 107 -9.39 -9.54 -8.28
CA TYR A 107 -9.63 -10.16 -6.98
C TYR A 107 -11.05 -9.91 -6.51
N THR A 108 -11.82 -10.98 -6.38
CA THR A 108 -13.14 -10.96 -5.74
C THR A 108 -13.07 -11.74 -4.42
N PRO A 109 -12.98 -11.04 -3.26
CA PRO A 109 -12.86 -11.72 -1.98
C PRO A 109 -14.08 -12.56 -1.68
N LYS A 110 -13.88 -13.68 -0.98
CA LYS A 110 -15.00 -14.44 -0.42
C LYS A 110 -15.74 -13.58 0.60
N PRO A 111 -17.08 -13.65 0.67
CA PRO A 111 -17.83 -13.01 1.75
C PRO A 111 -17.32 -13.48 3.10
N GLY A 112 -16.99 -12.56 4.00
CA GLY A 112 -16.46 -12.90 5.32
C GLY A 112 -16.32 -11.69 6.23
N ILE A 113 -15.83 -11.93 7.43
CA ILE A 113 -15.49 -10.91 8.42
C ILE A 113 -13.97 -10.86 8.48
N LYS A 114 -13.37 -9.67 8.38
CA LYS A 114 -11.93 -9.45 8.56
C LYS A 114 -11.52 -9.66 10.02
N MET A 115 -10.21 -9.74 10.28
CA MET A 115 -9.60 -9.92 11.60
C MET A 115 -10.11 -8.94 12.67
N ASP A 116 -10.38 -7.71 12.25
CA ASP A 116 -10.87 -6.61 13.09
C ASP A 116 -12.40 -6.60 13.29
N GLY A 117 -13.12 -7.65 12.83
CA GLY A 117 -14.58 -7.76 12.90
C GLY A 117 -15.33 -6.98 11.80
N GLN A 118 -14.66 -6.35 10.86
CA GLN A 118 -15.29 -5.61 9.77
C GLN A 118 -15.70 -6.54 8.63
N LYS A 119 -16.84 -6.20 7.97
CA LYS A 119 -17.29 -6.93 6.78
C LYS A 119 -16.34 -6.72 5.61
N GLN A 120 -15.94 -7.82 4.97
CA GLN A 120 -15.23 -7.79 3.70
C GLN A 120 -16.15 -7.20 2.61
N THR A 121 -15.81 -6.03 2.08
CA THR A 121 -16.58 -5.39 1.00
C THR A 121 -15.93 -5.65 -0.35
N ILE A 122 -16.75 -5.96 -1.37
CA ILE A 122 -16.34 -6.07 -2.76
C ILE A 122 -16.50 -4.69 -3.40
N TYR A 123 -15.44 -4.17 -4.01
CA TYR A 123 -15.47 -2.91 -4.77
C TYR A 123 -14.44 -2.94 -5.91
N PRO A 124 -14.67 -2.17 -7.00
CA PRO A 124 -13.71 -2.06 -8.11
C PRO A 124 -12.33 -1.65 -7.63
N ARG A 125 -11.26 -2.19 -8.25
CA ARG A 125 -9.85 -1.90 -7.93
C ARG A 125 -9.46 -2.24 -6.49
N LYS A 126 -10.07 -3.29 -5.91
CA LYS A 126 -9.73 -3.74 -4.57
C LYS A 126 -8.27 -4.19 -4.51
N ASN A 127 -7.58 -3.85 -3.42
CA ASN A 127 -6.15 -4.08 -3.16
C ASN A 127 -5.18 -3.41 -4.14
N TRP A 128 -5.65 -2.59 -5.08
CA TRP A 128 -4.76 -1.86 -5.99
C TRP A 128 -3.89 -0.83 -5.25
N SER A 129 -4.40 -0.24 -4.17
CA SER A 129 -3.70 0.78 -3.38
C SER A 129 -2.84 0.22 -2.24
N SER A 130 -2.66 -1.10 -2.15
CA SER A 130 -1.88 -1.74 -1.09
C SER A 130 -0.38 -1.79 -1.38
N VAL A 131 0.01 -1.86 -2.66
CA VAL A 131 1.40 -1.69 -3.13
C VAL A 131 1.35 -0.77 -4.34
N VAL A 132 1.92 0.42 -4.21
CA VAL A 132 1.84 1.47 -5.24
C VAL A 132 3.20 2.10 -5.47
N LEU A 133 3.68 2.03 -6.69
CA LEU A 133 4.84 2.78 -7.15
C LEU A 133 4.32 4.14 -7.66
N TRP A 134 4.64 5.21 -6.93
CA TRP A 134 4.18 6.57 -7.17
C TRP A 134 5.14 7.34 -8.04
N ASN A 135 4.70 7.84 -9.18
CA ASN A 135 5.38 8.93 -9.88
C ASN A 135 4.96 10.25 -9.22
N CYS A 136 5.66 10.63 -8.15
CA CYS A 136 5.28 11.79 -7.36
C CYS A 136 5.31 13.10 -8.16
N GLY A 137 6.15 13.18 -9.21
CA GLY A 137 6.26 14.35 -10.08
C GLY A 137 5.28 14.38 -11.26
N HIS A 138 4.42 13.37 -11.40
CA HIS A 138 3.45 13.36 -12.48
C HIS A 138 2.38 14.45 -12.29
N PRO A 139 2.05 15.26 -13.34
CA PRO A 139 1.12 16.39 -13.21
C PRO A 139 -0.23 16.03 -12.61
N SER A 140 -0.76 14.84 -12.89
CA SER A 140 -2.04 14.40 -12.32
C SER A 140 -1.99 14.19 -10.81
N ASN A 141 -0.80 13.92 -10.24
CA ASN A 141 -0.63 13.75 -8.80
C ASN A 141 -0.54 15.07 -8.03
N GLU A 142 -0.34 16.22 -8.72
CA GLU A 142 -0.44 17.55 -8.10
C GLU A 142 -1.85 17.83 -7.55
N LYS A 143 -2.86 17.11 -8.06
CA LYS A 143 -4.24 17.19 -7.55
C LYS A 143 -4.38 16.60 -6.14
N ILE A 144 -3.48 15.69 -5.76
CA ILE A 144 -3.49 15.05 -4.43
C ILE A 144 -2.72 15.93 -3.46
N THR A 145 -3.36 17.02 -3.08
CA THR A 145 -2.80 17.96 -2.09
C THR A 145 -3.04 17.47 -0.66
N VAL A 146 -2.28 18.04 0.28
CA VAL A 146 -2.49 17.80 1.72
C VAL A 146 -3.93 18.15 2.12
N ASP A 147 -4.45 19.29 1.64
CA ASP A 147 -5.83 19.72 1.93
C ASP A 147 -6.86 18.74 1.37
N LEU A 148 -6.64 18.21 0.16
CA LEU A 148 -7.56 17.24 -0.43
C LEU A 148 -7.61 15.94 0.38
N VAL A 149 -6.44 15.42 0.80
CA VAL A 149 -6.38 14.20 1.63
C VAL A 149 -7.10 14.40 2.97
N ASN A 150 -7.01 15.59 3.54
CA ASN A 150 -7.65 15.95 4.81
C ASN A 150 -9.14 16.35 4.67
N ASN A 151 -9.63 16.55 3.45
CA ASN A 151 -11.01 17.00 3.23
C ASN A 151 -12.01 15.85 3.42
N PRO A 152 -12.94 15.93 4.40
CA PRO A 152 -13.90 14.86 4.70
C PRO A 152 -14.91 14.59 3.59
N ASN A 153 -15.07 15.50 2.63
CA ASN A 153 -15.98 15.31 1.49
C ASN A 153 -15.46 14.26 0.48
N TYR A 154 -14.19 13.87 0.56
CA TYR A 154 -13.59 12.81 -0.26
C TYR A 154 -13.45 11.55 0.59
N ASP A 155 -14.21 10.51 0.27
CA ASP A 155 -14.22 9.24 0.99
C ASP A 155 -13.08 8.29 0.55
N GLY A 156 -12.96 7.16 1.24
CA GLY A 156 -11.98 6.14 0.87
C GLY A 156 -12.15 5.61 -0.55
N LYS A 157 -13.38 5.59 -1.10
CA LYS A 157 -13.63 5.14 -2.48
C LYS A 157 -12.96 6.05 -3.50
N TYR A 158 -12.98 7.36 -3.26
CA TYR A 158 -12.31 8.33 -4.14
C TYR A 158 -10.82 8.02 -4.23
N PHE A 159 -10.16 7.82 -3.07
CA PHE A 159 -8.73 7.62 -3.02
C PHE A 159 -8.32 6.20 -3.46
N HIS A 160 -8.88 5.16 -2.88
CA HIS A 160 -8.47 3.78 -3.16
C HIS A 160 -8.76 3.33 -4.59
N ARG A 161 -9.65 4.01 -5.30
CA ARG A 161 -9.93 3.78 -6.72
C ARG A 161 -9.11 4.67 -7.65
N PHE A 162 -8.21 5.49 -7.13
CA PHE A 162 -7.46 6.48 -7.93
C PHE A 162 -8.40 7.34 -8.79
N SER A 163 -9.51 7.84 -8.20
CA SER A 163 -10.58 8.50 -8.96
C SER A 163 -10.18 9.85 -9.57
N TRP A 164 -9.02 10.38 -9.24
CA TRP A 164 -8.44 11.58 -9.86
C TRP A 164 -7.65 11.28 -11.14
N LEU A 165 -7.37 9.98 -11.44
CA LEU A 165 -6.61 9.53 -12.60
C LEU A 165 -7.52 8.95 -13.68
N GLN A 166 -7.09 9.10 -14.94
CA GLN A 166 -7.65 8.33 -16.04
C GLN A 166 -7.05 6.91 -16.03
N ASP A 167 -7.73 5.93 -16.64
CA ASP A 167 -7.27 4.54 -16.66
C ASP A 167 -5.90 4.37 -17.33
N ASN A 168 -5.61 5.15 -18.36
CA ASN A 168 -4.32 5.15 -19.05
C ASN A 168 -3.17 5.80 -18.26
N GLU A 169 -3.44 6.44 -17.14
CA GLU A 169 -2.45 7.00 -16.22
C GLU A 169 -2.07 6.01 -15.09
N ILE A 170 -2.71 4.83 -15.05
CA ILE A 170 -2.46 3.79 -14.06
C ILE A 170 -1.72 2.62 -14.72
N GLY A 171 -0.43 2.49 -14.44
CA GLY A 171 0.40 1.42 -14.95
C GLY A 171 0.17 0.09 -14.21
N LYS A 172 0.43 -1.01 -14.90
CA LYS A 172 0.31 -2.36 -14.34
C LYS A 172 1.68 -2.87 -13.91
N LEU A 173 1.76 -3.39 -12.67
CA LEU A 173 2.88 -4.20 -12.17
C LEU A 173 2.53 -5.69 -12.21
N SER A 174 3.56 -6.56 -12.24
CA SER A 174 3.35 -8.00 -12.07
C SER A 174 2.77 -8.30 -10.68
N HIS A 175 1.82 -9.23 -10.61
CA HIS A 175 1.19 -9.65 -9.35
C HIS A 175 2.18 -10.30 -8.37
N GLU A 176 3.35 -10.72 -8.81
CA GLU A 176 4.44 -11.19 -7.98
C GLU A 176 4.87 -10.15 -6.92
N TRP A 177 4.70 -8.85 -7.21
CA TRP A 177 5.03 -7.74 -6.31
C TRP A 177 3.92 -7.37 -5.30
N ASN A 178 2.78 -8.02 -5.38
CA ASN A 178 1.69 -7.91 -4.42
C ASN A 178 0.93 -9.24 -4.39
N TRP A 179 1.65 -10.29 -4.00
CA TRP A 179 1.16 -11.65 -3.99
C TRP A 179 0.18 -11.86 -2.84
N LEU A 180 -1.10 -11.92 -3.14
CA LEU A 180 -2.14 -12.15 -2.15
C LEU A 180 -2.05 -13.60 -1.64
N VAL A 181 -1.54 -13.77 -0.43
CA VAL A 181 -1.40 -15.09 0.21
C VAL A 181 -2.77 -15.74 0.35
N GLY A 182 -2.85 -17.01 -0.05
CA GLY A 182 -4.11 -17.77 -0.10
C GLY A 182 -5.00 -17.52 -1.33
N TRP A 183 -4.61 -16.60 -2.22
CA TRP A 183 -5.28 -16.35 -3.49
C TRP A 183 -4.48 -16.83 -4.69
N TYR A 184 -3.24 -16.37 -4.83
CA TYR A 184 -2.33 -16.88 -5.86
C TYR A 184 -1.65 -18.17 -5.41
N LYS A 185 -1.25 -19.02 -6.36
CA LYS A 185 -0.60 -20.31 -6.12
C LYS A 185 0.66 -20.46 -6.94
N ALA A 186 1.79 -20.70 -6.28
CA ALA A 186 3.02 -21.07 -6.95
C ALA A 186 3.03 -22.59 -7.26
N PRO A 187 3.60 -23.05 -8.39
CA PRO A 187 4.19 -22.21 -9.44
C PRO A 187 3.21 -21.78 -10.55
N GLU A 188 1.90 -22.13 -10.46
CA GLU A 188 0.93 -21.91 -11.53
C GLU A 188 0.77 -20.43 -11.89
N ASP A 189 0.81 -19.55 -10.87
CA ASP A 189 0.69 -18.10 -11.02
C ASP A 189 2.06 -17.40 -11.03
N GLY A 190 3.20 -18.12 -10.96
CA GLY A 190 4.55 -17.60 -10.83
C GLY A 190 5.12 -17.76 -9.44
N GLU A 191 6.16 -16.99 -9.11
CA GLU A 191 6.81 -17.00 -7.80
C GLU A 191 6.70 -15.63 -7.15
N PRO A 192 6.34 -15.54 -5.85
CA PRO A 192 6.16 -14.26 -5.18
C PRO A 192 7.49 -13.51 -5.00
N LYS A 193 7.48 -12.21 -5.27
CA LYS A 193 8.55 -11.25 -4.94
C LYS A 193 8.21 -10.40 -3.72
N ALA A 194 6.92 -10.23 -3.44
CA ALA A 194 6.40 -9.65 -2.22
C ALA A 194 5.09 -10.32 -1.82
N LEU A 195 5.07 -10.89 -0.62
CA LEU A 195 3.90 -11.55 -0.02
C LEU A 195 3.02 -10.52 0.66
N HIS A 196 1.71 -10.60 0.46
CA HIS A 196 0.74 -9.73 1.11
C HIS A 196 -0.26 -10.56 1.93
N TYR A 197 -0.20 -10.43 3.24
CA TYR A 197 -0.98 -11.19 4.20
C TYR A 197 -2.31 -10.49 4.54
N THR A 198 -3.19 -10.33 3.56
CA THR A 198 -4.45 -9.56 3.70
C THR A 198 -5.41 -10.04 4.79
N GLU A 199 -5.26 -11.29 5.25
CA GLU A 199 -6.07 -11.90 6.30
C GLU A 199 -5.33 -11.98 7.65
N GLY A 200 -4.02 -11.66 7.66
CA GLY A 200 -3.14 -11.70 8.82
C GLY A 200 -1.90 -12.54 8.59
N GLY A 201 -0.75 -12.02 9.01
CA GLY A 201 0.55 -12.65 8.82
C GLY A 201 0.96 -13.56 9.99
N PRO A 202 2.04 -14.38 9.81
CA PRO A 202 2.48 -15.39 10.76
C PRO A 202 2.98 -14.80 12.09
N TRP A 203 3.19 -13.50 12.19
CA TRP A 203 3.49 -12.79 13.45
C TRP A 203 2.31 -12.69 14.40
N PHE A 204 1.08 -12.94 13.94
CA PHE A 204 -0.10 -13.02 14.80
C PHE A 204 -0.37 -14.46 15.26
N LYS A 205 -0.72 -14.64 16.53
CA LYS A 205 -0.88 -15.94 17.17
C LYS A 205 -1.81 -16.91 16.41
N ASN A 206 -2.89 -16.39 15.83
CA ASN A 206 -3.91 -17.19 15.13
C ASN A 206 -3.55 -17.50 13.68
N TYR A 207 -2.45 -16.93 13.16
CA TYR A 207 -2.03 -17.01 11.75
C TYR A 207 -0.64 -17.64 11.56
N ARG A 208 -0.08 -18.24 12.61
CA ARG A 208 1.28 -18.86 12.58
C ARG A 208 1.48 -19.97 11.55
N HIS A 209 0.39 -20.55 11.07
CA HIS A 209 0.40 -21.64 10.10
C HIS A 209 -0.20 -21.22 8.75
N CYS A 210 -0.22 -19.92 8.44
CA CYS A 210 -0.59 -19.46 7.11
C CYS A 210 0.47 -19.89 6.09
N GLU A 211 0.07 -19.87 4.81
CA GLU A 211 0.98 -20.16 3.70
C GLU A 211 2.17 -19.18 3.73
N TYR A 212 3.37 -19.65 3.46
CA TYR A 212 4.63 -18.90 3.57
C TYR A 212 4.95 -18.36 4.99
N GLY A 213 4.31 -18.88 6.05
CA GLY A 213 4.54 -18.49 7.45
C GLY A 213 5.71 -19.17 8.14
#